data_18a5eae92d946a1f490ce832300d6937
#
_entry.id   18a5eae92d946a1f490ce832300d6937
#
_cell.length_a   1.000
_cell.length_b   1.000
_cell.length_c   1.000
_cell.angle_alpha   90.00
_cell.angle_beta   90.00
_cell.angle_gamma   90.00
#
_symmetry.space_group_name_H-M   'P 1'
#
loop_
_entity.id
_entity.type
_entity.pdbx_description
1 polymer ?
#
loop_
_entity_poly.entity_id
_entity_poly.type
_entity_poly.pdbx_seq_one_letter_code
_entity_poly.pdbx_strand_id
1 'polypeptide(L)'
;MSKKYAMYVGRWQNFHAGHKWLLNQQLEKGKDIWLSIRNVETDENNPKTAHQVMMDLSDEPFFKENSHRINISIIPDIESINYGRGVGYDVIYHEPPEDVAKISGTSIRNGYTDSNGDIIEYPNMNDK
;
A
#
# COMPACT_ATOMS: atom_id res chain seq x y z
N MET A 1 19.68 7.64 19.46
CA MET A 1 18.23 7.81 19.46
C MET A 1 17.59 6.81 18.51
N SER A 2 16.51 6.23 18.95
CA SER A 2 15.77 5.30 18.10
C SER A 2 15.05 6.04 17.00
N LYS A 3 15.10 5.50 15.79
CA LYS A 3 14.37 6.01 14.67
C LYS A 3 12.90 5.61 14.80
N LYS A 4 12.01 6.54 14.48
CA LYS A 4 10.57 6.27 14.48
C LYS A 4 10.07 6.18 13.04
N TYR A 5 9.12 5.30 12.81
CA TYR A 5 8.59 5.05 11.49
C TYR A 5 7.08 5.29 11.45
N ALA A 6 6.61 5.74 10.29
CA ALA A 6 5.19 5.67 9.98
C ALA A 6 4.95 4.29 9.37
N MET A 7 4.20 3.44 10.06
CA MET A 7 3.96 2.07 9.62
C MET A 7 2.74 2.01 8.73
N TYR A 8 2.87 1.30 7.61
CA TYR A 8 1.76 1.01 6.71
C TYR A 8 1.65 -0.50 6.57
N VAL A 9 0.46 -1.03 6.71
CA VAL A 9 0.22 -2.47 6.64
C VAL A 9 -0.73 -2.76 5.49
N GLY A 10 -0.38 -3.71 4.65
CA GLY A 10 -1.24 -4.10 3.54
C GLY A 10 -0.71 -5.30 2.80
N ARG A 11 -1.39 -5.67 1.76
CA ARG A 11 -0.96 -6.77 0.89
C ARG A 11 -0.16 -6.27 -0.28
N TRP A 12 -0.39 -5.03 -0.68
CA TRP A 12 0.36 -4.32 -1.72
C TRP A 12 0.43 -5.05 -3.05
N GLN A 13 -0.61 -5.81 -3.36
CA GLN A 13 -0.75 -6.46 -4.66
C GLN A 13 -0.96 -5.37 -5.71
N ASN A 14 -0.20 -5.42 -6.80
CA ASN A 14 -0.32 -4.42 -7.86
C ASN A 14 -0.17 -2.98 -7.35
N PHE A 15 1.05 -2.61 -6.98
CA PHE A 15 1.34 -1.25 -6.52
C PHE A 15 0.87 -0.23 -7.55
N HIS A 16 0.17 0.82 -7.09
CA HIS A 16 -0.47 1.77 -7.98
C HIS A 16 -0.44 3.19 -7.39
N ALA A 17 -0.97 4.14 -8.16
CA ALA A 17 -0.94 5.55 -7.78
C ALA A 17 -1.64 5.84 -6.45
N GLY A 18 -2.69 5.07 -6.14
CA GLY A 18 -3.36 5.19 -4.84
C GLY A 18 -2.46 4.84 -3.68
N HIS A 19 -1.62 3.82 -3.84
CA HIS A 19 -0.61 3.48 -2.83
C HIS A 19 0.43 4.59 -2.70
N LYS A 20 0.88 5.15 -3.83
CA LYS A 20 1.85 6.25 -3.79
C LYS A 20 1.28 7.44 -3.05
N TRP A 21 0.03 7.79 -3.34
CA TRP A 21 -0.65 8.86 -2.62
C TRP A 21 -0.62 8.62 -1.11
N LEU A 22 -0.99 7.41 -0.72
CA LEU A 22 -1.05 7.03 0.70
C LEU A 22 0.30 7.17 1.38
N LEU A 23 1.35 6.64 0.76
CA LEU A 23 2.70 6.72 1.33
C LEU A 23 3.22 8.15 1.36
N ASN A 24 2.88 8.95 0.36
CA ASN A 24 3.30 10.34 0.29
C ASN A 24 2.73 11.19 1.42
N GLN A 25 1.61 10.79 2.02
CA GLN A 25 1.05 11.55 3.13
C GLN A 25 2.04 11.70 4.28
N GLN A 26 2.86 10.69 4.52
CA GLN A 26 3.87 10.75 5.58
C GLN A 26 5.25 11.14 5.03
N LEU A 27 5.57 10.74 3.81
CA LEU A 27 6.85 11.12 3.20
C LEU A 27 6.98 12.64 3.07
N GLU A 28 5.90 13.31 2.67
CA GLU A 28 5.91 14.77 2.53
C GLU A 28 6.06 15.49 3.85
N LYS A 29 5.76 14.83 4.96
CA LYS A 29 5.97 15.37 6.30
C LYS A 29 7.39 15.10 6.81
N GLY A 30 8.25 14.53 5.98
CA GLY A 30 9.60 14.19 6.36
C GLY A 30 9.72 12.93 7.19
N LYS A 31 8.69 12.09 7.20
CA LYS A 31 8.71 10.85 7.99
C LYS A 31 9.34 9.72 7.20
N ASP A 32 9.95 8.79 7.91
CA ASP A 32 10.41 7.54 7.31
C ASP A 32 9.31 6.49 7.45
N ILE A 33 9.26 5.57 6.52
CA ILE A 33 8.17 4.61 6.41
C ILE A 33 8.65 3.19 6.66
N TRP A 34 7.86 2.44 7.40
CA TRP A 34 7.98 1.00 7.49
C TRP A 34 6.79 0.38 6.76
N LEU A 35 7.05 -0.13 5.56
CA LEU A 35 6.02 -0.79 4.76
C LEU A 35 6.00 -2.26 5.11
N SER A 36 4.89 -2.73 5.66
CA SER A 36 4.73 -4.11 6.10
C SER A 36 3.83 -4.84 5.12
N ILE A 37 4.34 -5.92 4.54
CA ILE A 37 3.60 -6.75 3.59
C ILE A 37 3.04 -7.94 4.36
N ARG A 38 1.72 -8.06 4.38
CA ARG A 38 1.05 -9.20 5.03
C ARG A 38 1.29 -10.45 4.22
N ASN A 39 1.75 -11.50 4.87
CA ASN A 39 2.02 -12.79 4.22
C ASN A 39 0.73 -13.59 4.11
N VAL A 40 -0.06 -13.29 3.05
CA VAL A 40 -1.33 -13.96 2.80
C VAL A 40 -1.13 -15.10 1.79
N GLU A 41 -2.01 -16.10 1.87
CA GLU A 41 -2.01 -17.16 0.87
C GLU A 41 -2.47 -16.59 -0.48
N THR A 42 -1.90 -17.12 -1.55
CA THR A 42 -2.29 -16.70 -2.89
C THR A 42 -3.67 -17.22 -3.24
N ASP A 43 -4.44 -16.37 -3.90
CA ASP A 43 -5.77 -16.70 -4.40
C ASP A 43 -6.10 -15.75 -5.56
N GLU A 44 -7.36 -15.73 -6.00
CA GLU A 44 -7.77 -14.87 -7.10
C GLU A 44 -7.55 -13.38 -6.80
N ASN A 45 -7.73 -12.98 -5.57
CA ASN A 45 -7.59 -11.59 -5.15
C ASN A 45 -6.16 -11.24 -4.77
N ASN A 46 -5.34 -12.24 -4.45
CA ASN A 46 -3.96 -12.07 -4.03
C ASN A 46 -3.08 -13.04 -4.82
N PRO A 47 -2.88 -12.78 -6.13
CA PRO A 47 -2.18 -13.73 -6.99
C PRO A 47 -0.68 -13.85 -6.73
N LYS A 48 -0.10 -12.88 -6.03
CA LYS A 48 1.34 -12.87 -5.77
C LYS A 48 1.63 -13.23 -4.33
N THR A 49 2.71 -13.98 -4.11
CA THR A 49 3.21 -14.21 -2.76
C THR A 49 3.77 -12.92 -2.18
N ALA A 50 3.86 -12.85 -0.85
CA ALA A 50 4.46 -11.68 -0.20
C ALA A 50 5.89 -11.44 -0.69
N HIS A 51 6.65 -12.51 -0.94
CA HIS A 51 8.01 -12.39 -1.45
C HIS A 51 8.05 -11.77 -2.85
N GLN A 52 7.13 -12.20 -3.73
CA GLN A 52 7.02 -11.61 -5.07
C GLN A 52 6.64 -10.14 -5.00
N VAL A 53 5.72 -9.79 -4.09
CA VAL A 53 5.32 -8.40 -3.87
C VAL A 53 6.53 -7.58 -3.44
N MET A 54 7.31 -8.09 -2.49
CA MET A 54 8.52 -7.39 -2.01
C MET A 54 9.49 -7.14 -3.15
N MET A 55 9.73 -8.14 -3.99
CA MET A 55 10.62 -7.99 -5.13
C MET A 55 10.10 -6.97 -6.13
N ASP A 56 8.81 -7.01 -6.44
CA ASP A 56 8.20 -6.08 -7.36
C ASP A 56 8.28 -4.65 -6.85
N LEU A 57 8.00 -4.44 -5.56
CA LEU A 57 8.11 -3.11 -4.95
C LEU A 57 9.54 -2.59 -5.01
N SER A 58 10.51 -3.46 -4.77
CA SER A 58 11.92 -3.05 -4.80
C SER A 58 12.36 -2.59 -6.18
N ASP A 59 11.69 -3.05 -7.24
CA ASP A 59 11.98 -2.64 -8.61
C ASP A 59 11.23 -1.39 -9.05
N GLU A 60 10.24 -0.95 -8.26
CA GLU A 60 9.49 0.25 -8.61
C GLU A 60 10.35 1.50 -8.45
N PRO A 61 10.34 2.43 -9.43
CA PRO A 61 11.12 3.66 -9.32
C PRO A 61 10.83 4.45 -8.04
N PHE A 62 9.58 4.48 -7.62
CA PHE A 62 9.18 5.18 -6.39
C PHE A 62 9.98 4.68 -5.18
N PHE A 63 10.15 3.38 -5.06
CA PHE A 63 10.89 2.79 -3.93
C PHE A 63 12.39 2.97 -4.09
N LYS A 64 12.89 2.92 -5.32
CA LYS A 64 14.32 3.17 -5.56
C LYS A 64 14.69 4.61 -5.20
N GLU A 65 13.84 5.56 -5.55
CA GLU A 65 14.05 6.97 -5.25
C GLU A 65 14.00 7.26 -3.74
N ASN A 66 13.23 6.47 -3.00
CA ASN A 66 13.03 6.66 -1.57
C ASN A 66 13.63 5.54 -0.73
N SER A 67 14.61 4.82 -1.28
CA SER A 67 15.14 3.60 -0.63
C SER A 67 15.71 3.84 0.76
N HIS A 68 16.25 5.03 1.01
CA HIS A 68 16.82 5.37 2.34
C HIS A 68 15.74 5.80 3.33
N ARG A 69 14.50 5.93 2.90
CA ARG A 69 13.39 6.39 3.73
C ARG A 69 12.29 5.35 3.90
N ILE A 70 12.29 4.29 3.10
CA ILE A 70 11.27 3.26 3.15
C ILE A 70 11.92 1.92 3.49
N ASN A 71 11.51 1.35 4.62
CA ASN A 71 11.93 0.03 5.04
C ASN A 71 10.80 -0.94 4.74
N ILE A 72 11.07 -1.99 3.95
CA ILE A 72 10.07 -2.97 3.54
C ILE A 72 10.34 -4.27 4.27
N SER A 73 9.30 -4.86 4.87
CA SER A 73 9.42 -6.18 5.48
C SER A 73 8.14 -6.97 5.32
N ILE A 74 8.29 -8.28 5.38
CA ILE A 74 7.15 -9.21 5.34
C ILE A 74 6.80 -9.53 6.78
N ILE A 75 5.51 -9.41 7.12
CA ILE A 75 5.01 -9.75 8.44
C ILE A 75 3.99 -10.88 8.30
N PRO A 76 3.73 -11.64 9.37
CA PRO A 76 2.65 -12.61 9.34
C PRO A 76 1.32 -11.94 8.99
N ASP A 77 0.39 -12.70 8.43
CA ASP A 77 -0.94 -12.18 8.20
C ASP A 77 -1.59 -11.83 9.54
N ILE A 78 -2.35 -10.76 9.53
CA ILE A 78 -2.98 -10.24 10.76
C ILE A 78 -4.48 -10.12 10.54
N GLU A 79 -5.24 -10.23 11.62
CA GLU A 79 -6.68 -9.97 11.57
C GLU A 79 -7.05 -8.68 12.29
N SER A 80 -6.18 -8.17 13.13
CA SER A 80 -6.48 -6.91 13.85
C SER A 80 -5.21 -6.27 14.39
N ILE A 81 -5.33 -4.98 14.71
CA ILE A 81 -4.31 -4.23 15.43
C ILE A 81 -4.94 -3.81 16.74
N ASN A 82 -4.30 -4.13 17.85
CA ASN A 82 -4.88 -3.92 19.17
C ASN A 82 -3.99 -3.05 20.04
N TYR A 83 -4.61 -2.15 20.79
CA TYR A 83 -3.88 -1.35 21.78
C TYR A 83 -4.83 -1.01 22.92
N GLY A 84 -4.27 -0.89 24.13
CA GLY A 84 -5.08 -0.56 25.32
C GLY A 84 -5.03 0.91 25.64
N ARG A 85 -3.83 1.47 25.74
CA ARG A 85 -3.61 2.89 25.99
C ARG A 85 -2.74 3.46 24.90
N GLY A 86 -2.79 4.76 24.72
CA GLY A 86 -1.86 5.43 23.84
C GLY A 86 -0.45 5.20 24.32
N VAL A 87 0.37 4.62 23.46
CA VAL A 87 1.72 4.18 23.82
C VAL A 87 2.77 4.96 23.03
N GLY A 88 2.49 6.20 22.69
CA GLY A 88 3.42 7.06 22.00
C GLY A 88 3.32 6.99 20.49
N TYR A 89 2.26 6.43 19.95
CA TYR A 89 2.01 6.47 18.51
C TYR A 89 0.55 6.80 18.23
N ASP A 90 0.29 7.28 17.02
CA ASP A 90 -1.04 7.62 16.56
C ASP A 90 -1.55 6.55 15.59
N VAL A 91 -2.85 6.36 15.54
CA VAL A 91 -3.50 5.56 14.51
C VAL A 91 -4.21 6.53 13.58
N ILE A 92 -3.72 6.65 12.35
CA ILE A 92 -4.16 7.70 11.43
C ILE A 92 -4.84 7.09 10.22
N TYR A 93 -6.04 7.58 9.92
CA TYR A 93 -6.74 7.25 8.70
C TYR A 93 -6.50 8.37 7.69
N HIS A 94 -6.10 8.00 6.48
CA HIS A 94 -5.90 8.95 5.39
C HIS A 94 -7.05 8.81 4.40
N GLU A 95 -7.88 9.84 4.33
CA GLU A 95 -9.01 9.87 3.41
C GLU A 95 -8.52 10.28 2.03
N PRO A 96 -8.53 9.39 1.04
CA PRO A 96 -8.08 9.78 -0.29
C PRO A 96 -9.11 10.66 -1.00
N PRO A 97 -8.66 11.60 -1.85
CA PRO A 97 -9.58 12.31 -2.74
C PRO A 97 -10.34 11.33 -3.62
N GLU A 98 -11.47 11.75 -4.13
CA GLU A 98 -12.34 10.87 -4.91
C GLU A 98 -11.63 10.26 -6.12
N ASP A 99 -10.84 11.06 -6.83
CA ASP A 99 -10.10 10.58 -8.00
C ASP A 99 -9.05 9.54 -7.63
N VAL A 100 -8.44 9.64 -6.46
CA VAL A 100 -7.49 8.65 -5.97
C VAL A 100 -8.22 7.41 -5.46
N ALA A 101 -9.35 7.58 -4.79
CA ALA A 101 -10.13 6.49 -4.23
C ALA A 101 -10.65 5.53 -5.31
N LYS A 102 -10.76 5.97 -6.56
CA LYS A 102 -11.18 5.12 -7.68
C LYS A 102 -10.11 4.11 -8.07
N ILE A 103 -8.86 4.36 -7.72
CA ILE A 103 -7.75 3.48 -8.06
C ILE A 103 -7.70 2.37 -7.02
N SER A 104 -7.77 1.13 -7.49
CA SER A 104 -7.68 -0.01 -6.58
C SER A 104 -7.01 -1.17 -7.28
N GLY A 105 -6.46 -2.10 -6.51
CA GLY A 105 -5.90 -3.32 -7.06
C GLY A 105 -6.93 -4.12 -7.83
N THR A 106 -8.18 -4.12 -7.38
CA THR A 106 -9.28 -4.80 -8.05
C THR A 106 -9.57 -4.16 -9.41
N SER A 107 -9.64 -2.83 -9.48
CA SER A 107 -9.86 -2.12 -10.73
C SER A 107 -8.75 -2.40 -11.74
N ILE A 108 -7.52 -2.42 -11.29
CA ILE A 108 -6.37 -2.70 -12.16
C ILE A 108 -6.43 -4.14 -12.68
N ARG A 109 -6.69 -5.10 -11.80
CA ARG A 109 -6.77 -6.51 -12.19
C ARG A 109 -7.91 -6.77 -13.17
N ASN A 110 -9.01 -6.04 -13.05
CA ASN A 110 -10.17 -6.19 -13.93
C ASN A 110 -10.05 -5.37 -15.20
N GLY A 111 -8.97 -4.62 -15.37
CA GLY A 111 -8.75 -3.85 -16.59
C GLY A 111 -9.53 -2.54 -16.65
N TYR A 112 -10.06 -2.07 -15.52
CA TYR A 112 -10.84 -0.83 -15.48
C TYR A 112 -9.95 0.41 -15.46
N THR A 113 -8.82 0.32 -14.75
CA THR A 113 -7.85 1.40 -14.65
C THR A 113 -6.45 0.86 -14.84
N ASP A 114 -5.55 1.71 -15.28
CA ASP A 114 -4.14 1.37 -15.28
C ASP A 114 -3.51 1.76 -13.93
N SER A 115 -2.22 1.54 -13.79
CA SER A 115 -1.53 1.79 -12.52
C SER A 115 -1.43 3.28 -12.17
N ASN A 116 -1.73 4.17 -13.09
CA ASN A 116 -1.78 5.60 -12.85
C ASN A 116 -3.20 6.09 -12.55
N GLY A 117 -4.18 5.19 -12.60
CA GLY A 117 -5.55 5.53 -12.30
C GLY A 117 -6.37 5.96 -13.51
N ASP A 118 -5.79 5.92 -14.70
CA ASP A 118 -6.54 6.24 -15.92
C ASP A 118 -7.46 5.10 -16.28
N ILE A 119 -8.68 5.44 -16.67
CA ILE A 119 -9.67 4.43 -17.03
C ILE A 119 -9.28 3.83 -18.36
N ILE A 120 -9.10 2.50 -18.38
CA ILE A 120 -8.73 1.76 -19.58
C ILE A 120 -9.98 1.43 -20.39
N GLU A 121 -11.03 1.03 -19.70
CA GLU A 121 -12.34 0.81 -20.31
C GLU A 121 -13.41 1.04 -19.26
N TYR A 122 -14.62 1.24 -19.70
CA TYR A 122 -15.72 1.49 -18.78
C TYR A 122 -16.19 0.22 -18.14
N PRO A 123 -16.07 0.11 -16.83
CA PRO A 123 -16.52 -1.06 -16.12
C PRO A 123 -18.03 -1.09 -16.02
N ASN A 124 -18.56 -2.27 -15.70
CA ASN A 124 -19.89 -2.36 -15.16
C ASN A 124 -19.87 -1.65 -13.80
N MET A 125 -20.64 -0.60 -13.66
CA MET A 125 -20.58 0.25 -12.48
C MET A 125 -21.10 -0.40 -11.20
N ASN A 126 -21.64 -1.60 -11.30
CA ASN A 126 -22.01 -2.38 -10.12
C ASN A 126 -20.84 -3.08 -9.50
N ASP A 127 -19.72 -3.08 -10.16
CA ASP A 127 -18.52 -3.71 -9.66
C ASP A 127 -17.92 -2.89 -8.55
N LYS A 128 -17.52 -3.56 -7.52
CA LYS A 128 -16.98 -2.89 -6.33
C LYS A 128 -15.58 -3.35 -6.00
#